data_a4645349dd1e03f944e942b9775e2e29
#
_entry.id   a4645349dd1e03f944e942b9775e2e29
#
_cell.length_a   1.000
_cell.length_b   1.000
_cell.length_c   1.000
_cell.angle_alpha   90.00
_cell.angle_beta   90.00
_cell.angle_gamma   90.00
#
_symmetry.space_group_name_H-M   'P 1'
#
loop_
_entity.id
_entity.type
_entity.pdbx_description
1 polymer ?
#
loop_
_entity_poly.entity_id
_entity_poly.type
_entity_poly.pdbx_seq_one_letter_code
_entity_poly.pdbx_strand_id
1 'polypeptide(L)'
;EKEARQILIKDDEERKKWSRFLFGIDTNDPKLYDISLRLGKVSINEAAEIIAFASKRLCFEQTPESKMVFGNLLLSAHVQSILIEHIPTIDVFCSDKGIVHINCKGAFNQENELKSNIRELLKGVQGIEKIIFKITQ
;
A
#
# COMPACT_ATOMS: atom_id res chain seq x y z
N GLU A 1 -17.33 18.71 26.65
CA GLU A 1 -16.66 17.41 26.90
C GLU A 1 -17.49 16.24 26.39
N LYS A 2 -18.79 16.13 26.76
CA LYS A 2 -19.68 15.07 26.27
C LYS A 2 -19.83 15.08 24.73
N GLU A 3 -19.98 16.25 24.15
CA GLU A 3 -20.13 16.45 22.70
C GLU A 3 -18.85 16.04 21.94
N ALA A 4 -17.66 16.46 22.42
CA ALA A 4 -16.39 16.06 21.85
C ALA A 4 -16.18 14.55 21.89
N ARG A 5 -16.61 13.89 22.99
CA ARG A 5 -16.54 12.42 23.10
C ARG A 5 -17.45 11.73 22.08
N GLN A 6 -18.66 12.26 21.85
CA GLN A 6 -19.58 11.70 20.86
C GLN A 6 -19.03 11.81 19.44
N ILE A 7 -18.40 12.94 19.10
CA ILE A 7 -17.75 13.15 17.80
C ILE A 7 -16.63 12.11 17.60
N LEU A 8 -15.75 11.93 18.60
CA LEU A 8 -14.66 10.96 18.51
C LEU A 8 -15.17 9.52 18.35
N ILE A 9 -16.21 9.13 19.09
CA ILE A 9 -16.80 7.78 18.96
C ILE A 9 -17.35 7.57 17.55
N LYS A 10 -18.06 8.57 17.01
CA LYS A 10 -18.59 8.49 15.65
C LYS A 10 -17.49 8.37 14.61
N ASP A 11 -16.44 9.17 14.71
CA ASP A 11 -15.29 9.13 13.82
C ASP A 11 -14.58 7.76 13.86
N ASP A 12 -14.41 7.17 15.04
CA ASP A 12 -13.81 5.86 15.20
C ASP A 12 -14.67 4.74 14.59
N GLU A 13 -16.00 4.82 14.72
CA GLU A 13 -16.91 3.87 14.07
C GLU A 13 -16.87 4.00 12.53
N GLU A 14 -16.77 5.23 12.01
CA GLU A 14 -16.66 5.46 10.57
C GLU A 14 -15.33 4.91 10.02
N ARG A 15 -14.21 5.17 10.69
CA ARG A 15 -12.90 4.57 10.33
C ARG A 15 -12.93 3.05 10.34
N LYS A 16 -13.59 2.46 11.33
CA LYS A 16 -13.76 1.01 11.41
C LYS A 16 -14.57 0.45 10.23
N LYS A 17 -15.66 1.14 9.83
CA LYS A 17 -16.46 0.77 8.65
C LYS A 17 -15.62 0.87 7.37
N TRP A 18 -14.84 1.94 7.21
CA TRP A 18 -13.94 2.12 6.09
C TRP A 18 -12.88 1.00 6.00
N SER A 19 -12.26 0.66 7.11
CA SER A 19 -11.25 -0.41 7.16
C SER A 19 -11.86 -1.76 6.77
N ARG A 20 -13.07 -2.05 7.22
CA ARG A 20 -13.79 -3.26 6.82
C ARG A 20 -14.15 -3.27 5.35
N PHE A 21 -14.62 -2.14 4.82
CA PHE A 21 -15.02 -2.02 3.42
C PHE A 21 -13.83 -2.14 2.46
N LEU A 22 -12.72 -1.44 2.75
CA LEU A 22 -11.55 -1.39 1.87
C LEU A 22 -10.64 -2.61 1.99
N PHE A 23 -10.46 -3.11 3.22
CA PHE A 23 -9.43 -4.11 3.51
C PHE A 23 -9.99 -5.41 4.11
N GLY A 24 -11.27 -5.46 4.43
CA GLY A 24 -11.90 -6.62 5.06
C GLY A 24 -11.45 -6.85 6.52
N ILE A 25 -10.82 -5.87 7.17
CA ILE A 25 -10.23 -6.01 8.51
C ILE A 25 -11.05 -5.28 9.58
N ASP A 26 -11.05 -5.83 10.81
CA ASP A 26 -11.53 -5.14 11.99
C ASP A 26 -10.34 -4.55 12.76
N THR A 27 -10.21 -3.22 12.78
CA THR A 27 -9.12 -2.52 13.46
C THR A 27 -9.05 -2.77 14.97
N ASN A 28 -10.05 -3.38 15.57
CA ASN A 28 -10.03 -3.79 16.98
C ASN A 28 -9.50 -5.23 17.18
N ASP A 29 -9.17 -5.95 16.10
CA ASP A 29 -8.59 -7.28 16.24
C ASP A 29 -7.13 -7.16 16.72
N PRO A 30 -6.79 -7.64 17.93
CA PRO A 30 -5.44 -7.55 18.47
C PRO A 30 -4.41 -8.34 17.65
N LYS A 31 -4.84 -9.28 16.80
CA LYS A 31 -3.95 -10.04 15.91
C LYS A 31 -3.34 -9.19 14.79
N LEU A 32 -3.85 -8.00 14.56
CA LEU A 32 -3.31 -7.06 13.57
C LEU A 32 -2.11 -6.27 14.09
N TYR A 33 -1.80 -6.36 15.38
CA TYR A 33 -0.80 -5.51 16.02
C TYR A 33 0.22 -6.37 16.77
N ASP A 34 1.50 -6.09 16.56
CA ASP A 34 2.58 -6.71 17.35
C ASP A 34 2.63 -6.13 18.78
N ILE A 35 2.26 -4.87 18.94
CA ILE A 35 2.22 -4.17 20.23
C ILE A 35 0.98 -3.31 20.32
N SER A 36 0.21 -3.47 21.40
CA SER A 36 -0.90 -2.59 21.75
C SER A 36 -0.66 -1.93 23.09
N LEU A 37 -0.68 -0.59 23.12
CA LEU A 37 -0.48 0.19 24.34
C LEU A 37 -1.75 0.97 24.68
N ARG A 38 -2.23 0.80 25.91
CA ARG A 38 -3.34 1.58 26.46
C ARG A 38 -2.80 2.80 27.19
N LEU A 39 -3.04 3.97 26.64
CA LEU A 39 -2.75 5.23 27.34
C LEU A 39 -3.72 5.45 28.48
N GLY A 40 -3.22 5.97 29.59
CA GLY A 40 -3.96 6.24 30.82
C GLY A 40 -3.06 6.17 32.03
N LYS A 41 -2.65 4.96 32.45
CA LYS A 41 -1.58 4.81 33.45
C LYS A 41 -0.20 5.07 32.84
N VAL A 42 -0.03 4.67 31.58
CA VAL A 42 1.18 4.95 30.80
C VAL A 42 0.99 6.32 30.15
N SER A 43 1.92 7.24 30.39
CA SER A 43 1.96 8.55 29.74
C SER A 43 2.34 8.42 28.25
N ILE A 44 2.11 9.47 27.47
CA ILE A 44 2.49 9.51 26.04
C ILE A 44 4.01 9.35 25.89
N ASN A 45 4.81 10.01 26.77
CA ASN A 45 6.27 9.93 26.71
C ASN A 45 6.78 8.53 27.02
N GLU A 46 6.24 7.88 28.06
CA GLU A 46 6.59 6.50 28.41
C GLU A 46 6.19 5.52 27.29
N ALA A 47 5.03 5.71 26.67
CA ALA A 47 4.61 4.91 25.52
C ALA A 47 5.58 5.09 24.34
N ALA A 48 6.01 6.31 24.05
CA ALA A 48 6.99 6.59 23.00
C ALA A 48 8.34 5.91 23.29
N GLU A 49 8.82 5.92 24.53
CA GLU A 49 10.04 5.23 24.94
C GLU A 49 9.92 3.70 24.77
N ILE A 50 8.77 3.11 25.14
CA ILE A 50 8.52 1.68 24.97
C ILE A 50 8.56 1.31 23.47
N ILE A 51 7.92 2.10 22.62
CA ILE A 51 7.92 1.87 21.16
C ILE A 51 9.34 2.03 20.60
N ALA A 52 10.06 3.09 20.98
CA ALA A 52 11.43 3.32 20.52
C ALA A 52 12.40 2.21 20.98
N PHE A 53 12.18 1.64 22.17
CA PHE A 53 12.94 0.49 22.64
C PHE A 53 12.61 -0.78 21.87
N ALA A 54 11.32 -1.05 21.63
CA ALA A 54 10.87 -2.22 20.91
C ALA A 54 11.36 -2.21 19.46
N SER A 55 11.30 -1.05 18.78
CA SER A 55 11.71 -0.90 17.37
C SER A 55 13.19 -1.24 17.11
N LYS A 56 14.02 -1.24 18.13
CA LYS A 56 15.44 -1.61 18.05
C LYS A 56 15.72 -3.11 18.23
N ARG A 57 14.67 -3.91 18.38
CA ARG A 57 14.81 -5.37 18.55
C ARG A 57 14.95 -6.06 17.22
N LEU A 58 15.71 -7.18 17.20
CA LEU A 58 15.96 -7.99 16.00
C LEU A 58 14.70 -8.39 15.25
N CYS A 59 13.58 -8.64 15.97
CA CYS A 59 12.31 -9.00 15.36
C CYS A 59 11.69 -7.87 14.49
N PHE A 60 12.14 -6.62 14.67
CA PHE A 60 11.70 -5.46 13.89
C PHE A 60 12.77 -4.96 12.91
N GLU A 61 13.92 -5.65 12.82
CA GLU A 61 14.93 -5.31 11.82
C GLU A 61 14.44 -5.64 10.40
N GLN A 62 14.85 -4.80 9.47
CA GLN A 62 14.54 -5.01 8.05
C GLN A 62 15.29 -6.24 7.52
N THR A 63 14.56 -7.25 7.09
CA THR A 63 15.13 -8.38 6.38
C THR A 63 15.34 -8.06 4.88
N PRO A 64 16.20 -8.79 4.17
CA PRO A 64 16.31 -8.65 2.71
C PRO A 64 14.97 -8.84 2.00
N GLU A 65 14.14 -9.75 2.46
CA GLU A 65 12.81 -10.05 1.92
C GLU A 65 11.86 -8.86 2.13
N SER A 66 11.84 -8.26 3.31
CA SER A 66 10.99 -7.10 3.59
C SER A 66 11.38 -5.88 2.77
N LYS A 67 12.70 -5.67 2.54
CA LYS A 67 13.20 -4.62 1.66
C LYS A 67 12.78 -4.83 0.22
N MET A 68 12.84 -6.07 -0.26
CA MET A 68 12.42 -6.43 -1.62
C MET A 68 10.91 -6.21 -1.80
N VAL A 69 10.10 -6.70 -0.87
CA VAL A 69 8.63 -6.51 -0.91
C VAL A 69 8.27 -5.03 -0.90
N PHE A 70 8.92 -4.24 -0.03
CA PHE A 70 8.70 -2.80 0.02
C PHE A 70 9.13 -2.10 -1.28
N GLY A 71 10.29 -2.48 -1.85
CA GLY A 71 10.75 -1.96 -3.14
C GLY A 71 9.79 -2.26 -4.28
N ASN A 72 9.26 -3.48 -4.34
CA ASN A 72 8.25 -3.87 -5.33
C ASN A 72 6.94 -3.08 -5.16
N LEU A 73 6.49 -2.87 -3.93
CA LEU A 73 5.30 -2.08 -3.64
C LEU A 73 5.48 -0.61 -4.05
N LEU A 74 6.63 -0.03 -3.73
CA LEU A 74 6.96 1.35 -4.10
C LEU A 74 6.99 1.53 -5.62
N LEU A 75 7.64 0.61 -6.34
CA LEU A 75 7.69 0.64 -7.80
C LEU A 75 6.29 0.46 -8.41
N SER A 76 5.47 -0.45 -7.88
CA SER A 76 4.08 -0.64 -8.31
C SER A 76 3.26 0.63 -8.17
N ALA A 77 3.31 1.26 -7.00
CA ALA A 77 2.58 2.50 -6.73
C ALA A 77 3.05 3.66 -7.61
N HIS A 78 4.36 3.78 -7.84
CA HIS A 78 4.91 4.81 -8.70
C HIS A 78 4.48 4.63 -10.17
N VAL A 79 4.60 3.41 -10.72
CA VAL A 79 4.14 3.10 -12.07
C VAL A 79 2.63 3.31 -12.21
N GLN A 80 1.85 2.85 -11.24
CA GLN A 80 0.40 3.04 -11.25
C GLN A 80 0.03 4.52 -11.21
N SER A 81 0.71 5.35 -10.43
CA SER A 81 0.44 6.79 -10.35
C SER A 81 0.66 7.51 -11.68
N ILE A 82 1.66 7.09 -12.47
CA ILE A 82 1.90 7.64 -13.81
C ILE A 82 0.80 7.21 -14.80
N LEU A 83 0.41 5.95 -14.74
CA LEU A 83 -0.48 5.38 -15.74
C LEU A 83 -1.97 5.69 -15.50
N ILE A 84 -2.40 5.87 -14.26
CA ILE A 84 -3.81 6.07 -13.91
C ILE A 84 -4.38 7.37 -14.49
N GLU A 85 -3.55 8.38 -14.72
CA GLU A 85 -3.95 9.63 -15.36
C GLU A 85 -4.36 9.43 -16.83
N HIS A 86 -3.83 8.40 -17.48
CA HIS A 86 -4.09 8.09 -18.89
C HIS A 86 -5.01 6.88 -19.06
N ILE A 87 -4.98 5.94 -18.12
CA ILE A 87 -5.73 4.67 -18.16
C ILE A 87 -6.35 4.42 -16.76
N PRO A 88 -7.57 4.95 -16.50
CA PRO A 88 -8.20 4.88 -15.17
C PRO A 88 -8.46 3.47 -14.64
N THR A 89 -8.57 2.47 -15.53
CA THR A 89 -8.86 1.07 -15.17
C THR A 89 -7.62 0.19 -15.21
N ILE A 90 -6.47 0.75 -14.84
CA ILE A 90 -5.20 0.03 -14.83
C ILE A 90 -4.91 -0.51 -13.43
N ASP A 91 -4.41 -1.73 -13.36
CA ASP A 91 -3.87 -2.34 -12.17
C ASP A 91 -2.42 -2.74 -12.39
N VAL A 92 -1.55 -2.40 -11.45
CA VAL A 92 -0.11 -2.59 -11.56
C VAL A 92 0.40 -3.29 -10.32
N PHE A 93 1.17 -4.36 -10.51
CA PHE A 93 1.96 -4.93 -9.43
C PHE A 93 3.37 -5.30 -9.91
N CYS A 94 4.33 -5.23 -9.02
CA CYS A 94 5.70 -5.64 -9.28
C CYS A 94 6.00 -6.95 -8.57
N SER A 95 6.60 -7.86 -9.29
CA SER A 95 7.25 -9.05 -8.76
C SER A 95 8.76 -8.84 -8.68
N ASP A 96 9.46 -9.89 -8.26
CA ASP A 96 10.91 -9.85 -8.02
C ASP A 96 11.71 -9.20 -9.15
N LYS A 97 12.72 -8.44 -8.75
CA LYS A 97 13.71 -7.85 -9.65
C LYS A 97 13.13 -6.89 -10.72
N GLY A 98 12.14 -6.07 -10.34
CA GLY A 98 11.65 -5.01 -11.24
C GLY A 98 10.79 -5.51 -12.40
N ILE A 99 10.17 -6.69 -12.28
CA ILE A 99 9.20 -7.17 -13.26
C ILE A 99 7.85 -6.51 -12.97
N VAL A 100 7.44 -5.62 -13.83
CA VAL A 100 6.18 -4.86 -13.73
C VAL A 100 5.09 -5.58 -14.50
N HIS A 101 4.03 -6.00 -13.82
CA HIS A 101 2.84 -6.59 -14.41
C HIS A 101 1.76 -5.52 -14.52
N ILE A 102 1.28 -5.31 -15.73
CA ILE A 102 0.26 -4.32 -16.05
C ILE A 102 -0.99 -5.02 -16.54
N ASN A 103 -2.07 -4.91 -15.76
CA ASN A 103 -3.38 -5.42 -16.11
C ASN A 103 -4.26 -4.25 -16.53
N CYS A 104 -4.80 -4.28 -17.73
CA CYS A 104 -5.73 -3.25 -18.21
C CYS A 104 -6.81 -3.87 -19.12
N LYS A 105 -7.92 -3.13 -19.25
CA LYS A 105 -8.97 -3.46 -20.22
C LYS A 105 -8.69 -2.72 -21.53
N GLY A 106 -8.86 -3.39 -22.65
CA GLY A 106 -8.64 -2.76 -23.94
C GLY A 106 -9.22 -3.56 -25.11
N ALA A 107 -9.53 -2.86 -26.20
CA ALA A 107 -9.95 -3.50 -27.44
C ALA A 107 -8.76 -4.17 -28.16
N PHE A 108 -8.96 -5.35 -28.68
CA PHE A 108 -7.94 -6.17 -29.36
C PHE A 108 -7.18 -5.44 -30.49
N ASN A 109 -7.90 -4.57 -31.21
CA ASN A 109 -7.34 -3.82 -32.36
C ASN A 109 -6.36 -2.70 -31.95
N GLN A 110 -6.32 -2.31 -30.67
CA GLN A 110 -5.48 -1.22 -30.16
C GLN A 110 -4.39 -1.71 -29.20
N GLU A 111 -4.25 -3.02 -29.03
CA GLU A 111 -3.34 -3.62 -28.06
C GLU A 111 -1.89 -3.19 -28.25
N ASN A 112 -1.39 -3.18 -29.48
CA ASN A 112 -0.01 -2.81 -29.78
C ASN A 112 0.25 -1.31 -29.55
N GLU A 113 -0.72 -0.46 -29.90
CA GLU A 113 -0.64 0.97 -29.65
C GLU A 113 -0.65 1.27 -28.14
N LEU A 114 -1.55 0.62 -27.41
CA LEU A 114 -1.61 0.74 -25.95
C LEU A 114 -0.30 0.32 -25.28
N LYS A 115 0.27 -0.81 -25.67
CA LYS A 115 1.58 -1.26 -25.18
C LYS A 115 2.71 -0.29 -25.50
N SER A 116 2.69 0.31 -26.68
CA SER A 116 3.68 1.31 -27.09
C SER A 116 3.56 2.58 -26.25
N ASN A 117 2.35 3.09 -26.06
CA ASN A 117 2.09 4.29 -25.27
C ASN A 117 2.49 4.08 -23.80
N ILE A 118 2.16 2.93 -23.21
CA ILE A 118 2.57 2.61 -21.84
C ILE A 118 4.09 2.57 -21.71
N ARG A 119 4.80 1.95 -22.67
CA ARG A 119 6.27 1.94 -22.64
C ARG A 119 6.87 3.33 -22.74
N GLU A 120 6.30 4.21 -23.55
CA GLU A 120 6.77 5.60 -23.67
C GLU A 120 6.54 6.38 -22.37
N LEU A 121 5.36 6.25 -21.74
CA LEU A 121 5.07 6.88 -20.44
C LEU A 121 6.00 6.41 -19.33
N LEU A 122 6.43 5.16 -19.36
CA LEU A 122 7.33 4.59 -18.37
C LEU A 122 8.81 4.74 -18.71
N LYS A 123 9.13 5.39 -19.83
CA LYS A 123 10.51 5.64 -20.24
C LYS A 123 11.21 6.53 -19.22
N GLY A 124 12.27 6.02 -18.63
CA GLY A 124 13.02 6.72 -17.59
C GLY A 124 12.62 6.41 -16.15
N VAL A 125 11.59 5.62 -15.92
CA VAL A 125 11.27 5.09 -14.58
C VAL A 125 12.33 4.08 -14.18
N GLN A 126 13.09 4.41 -13.13
CA GLN A 126 14.14 3.52 -12.62
C GLN A 126 13.57 2.29 -11.93
N GLY A 127 14.28 1.18 -12.04
CA GLY A 127 13.91 -0.06 -11.37
C GLY A 127 13.01 -0.99 -12.20
N ILE A 128 12.57 -0.60 -13.39
CA ILE A 128 11.84 -1.47 -14.31
C ILE A 128 12.85 -2.28 -15.13
N GLU A 129 12.88 -3.60 -14.93
CA GLU A 129 13.67 -4.54 -15.72
C GLU A 129 12.86 -5.14 -16.87
N LYS A 130 11.57 -5.38 -16.62
CA LYS A 130 10.68 -6.00 -17.60
C LYS A 130 9.23 -5.57 -17.38
N ILE A 131 8.49 -5.39 -18.47
CA ILE A 131 7.05 -5.14 -18.43
C ILE A 131 6.31 -6.34 -19.03
N ILE A 132 5.36 -6.88 -18.28
CA ILE A 132 4.45 -7.95 -18.69
C ILE A 132 3.04 -7.38 -18.75
N PHE A 133 2.42 -7.49 -19.93
CA PHE A 133 1.05 -7.01 -20.14
C PHE A 133 0.05 -8.15 -20.07
N LYS A 134 -1.05 -7.92 -19.36
CA LYS A 134 -2.24 -8.74 -19.38
C LYS A 134 -3.43 -7.84 -19.75
N ILE A 135 -3.84 -7.93 -21.02
CA ILE A 135 -4.95 -7.13 -21.54
C ILE A 135 -6.18 -8.04 -21.57
N THR A 136 -7.23 -7.62 -20.89
CA THR A 136 -8.53 -8.31 -20.84
C THR A 136 -9.58 -7.47 -21.55
N GLN A 137 -10.55 -8.13 -22.15
CA GLN A 137 -11.72 -7.49 -22.79
C GLN A 137 -12.70 -6.97 -21.75
#